data_637f24ecdf56da4a51c6a08191886257
#
_entry.id   637f24ecdf56da4a51c6a08191886257
#
_cell.length_a   1.000
_cell.length_b   1.000
_cell.length_c   1.000
_cell.angle_alpha   90.00
_cell.angle_beta   90.00
_cell.angle_gamma   90.00
#
_symmetry.space_group_name_H-M   'P 1'
#
loop_
_entity.id
_entity.type
_entity.pdbx_description
1 polymer ?
#
loop_
_entity_poly.entity_id
_entity_poly.type
_entity_poly.pdbx_seq_one_letter_code
_entity_poly.pdbx_strand_id
1 'polypeptide(L)'
;MPYSIVNDHPECDGFAVIKDEGRELLGCHRTQAQAQDQLTAINISEYGNRELPDNYRPASSADVPEGRNCANCYFYEAGYCSLWEDNVEADYYCNRWAQIEERQDGYTPTSAMRAEAERGLAWRREFGRGGTEVGVARARDISNGRALSLDTVRRMVSFFARHEVDKRAEGFSPGEDGYPSNGRIAWALWGGDAGQSWANRISKQNETRLEKAKAILQSIKKKDIE
;
A
#
# COMPACT_ATOMS: atom_id res chain seq x y z
N MET A 1 -6.49 -12.70 3.33
CA MET A 1 -6.37 -14.15 3.61
C MET A 1 -7.65 -14.58 4.27
N PRO A 2 -8.21 -15.75 3.97
CA PRO A 2 -9.49 -16.16 4.52
C PRO A 2 -9.40 -16.78 5.92
N TYR A 3 -8.24 -16.70 6.57
CA TYR A 3 -7.98 -17.26 7.90
C TYR A 3 -7.25 -16.27 8.79
N SER A 4 -7.62 -16.24 10.08
CA SER A 4 -6.99 -15.36 11.07
C SER A 4 -6.82 -16.06 12.43
N ILE A 5 -5.96 -15.48 13.27
CA ILE A 5 -5.79 -15.90 14.66
C ILE A 5 -6.49 -14.87 15.54
N VAL A 6 -7.38 -15.34 16.40
CA VAL A 6 -8.12 -14.52 17.37
C VAL A 6 -7.98 -15.11 18.77
N ASN A 7 -8.17 -14.28 19.79
CA ASN A 7 -8.11 -14.70 21.20
C ASN A 7 -9.46 -14.52 21.94
N ASP A 8 -10.50 -14.27 21.20
CA ASP A 8 -11.86 -13.99 21.71
C ASP A 8 -12.91 -14.98 21.18
N HIS A 9 -12.50 -16.18 20.73
CA HIS A 9 -13.42 -17.18 20.23
C HIS A 9 -14.13 -17.91 21.37
N PRO A 10 -15.49 -18.04 21.37
CA PRO A 10 -16.24 -18.60 22.49
C PRO A 10 -15.92 -20.06 22.82
N GLU A 11 -15.40 -20.82 21.87
CA GLU A 11 -15.03 -22.24 22.04
C GLU A 11 -13.52 -22.46 22.23
N CYS A 12 -12.73 -21.41 22.53
CA CYS A 12 -11.29 -21.52 22.68
C CYS A 12 -10.74 -20.59 23.79
N ASP A 13 -10.20 -21.16 24.85
CA ASP A 13 -9.52 -20.44 25.95
C ASP A 13 -8.06 -20.05 25.63
N GLY A 14 -7.78 -19.75 24.37
CA GLY A 14 -6.43 -19.43 23.92
C GLY A 14 -6.41 -18.72 22.57
N PHE A 15 -5.49 -19.13 21.73
CA PHE A 15 -5.36 -18.61 20.37
C PHE A 15 -6.12 -19.50 19.40
N ALA A 16 -7.24 -19.01 18.90
CA ALA A 16 -8.09 -19.71 17.94
C ALA A 16 -7.65 -19.38 16.52
N VAL A 17 -7.42 -20.39 15.69
CA VAL A 17 -7.32 -20.24 14.24
C VAL A 17 -8.70 -20.40 13.66
N ILE A 18 -9.19 -19.38 12.98
CA ILE A 18 -10.56 -19.34 12.42
C ILE A 18 -10.54 -19.09 10.92
N LYS A 19 -11.61 -19.58 10.25
CA LYS A 19 -11.96 -19.13 8.91
C LYS A 19 -12.73 -17.82 9.04
N ASP A 20 -12.25 -16.75 8.36
CA ASP A 20 -12.82 -15.39 8.52
C ASP A 20 -14.29 -15.34 8.11
N GLU A 21 -14.66 -16.09 7.08
CA GLU A 21 -16.05 -16.26 6.64
C GLU A 21 -16.79 -17.23 7.57
N GLY A 22 -17.69 -16.71 8.39
CA GLY A 22 -18.47 -17.48 9.36
C GLY A 22 -17.80 -17.71 10.71
N ARG A 23 -16.57 -17.27 10.95
CA ARG A 23 -15.77 -17.45 12.19
C ARG A 23 -15.68 -18.93 12.65
N GLU A 24 -15.62 -19.88 11.70
CA GLU A 24 -15.48 -21.29 11.97
C GLU A 24 -14.14 -21.59 12.67
N LEU A 25 -14.18 -22.28 13.82
CA LEU A 25 -12.99 -22.68 14.56
C LEU A 25 -12.28 -23.86 13.87
N LEU A 26 -11.06 -23.64 13.43
CA LEU A 26 -10.19 -24.66 12.81
C LEU A 26 -9.20 -25.28 13.78
N GLY A 27 -8.85 -24.56 14.86
CA GLY A 27 -7.98 -25.05 15.89
C GLY A 27 -7.86 -24.09 17.08
N CYS A 28 -7.55 -24.66 18.26
CA CYS A 28 -7.38 -23.92 19.49
C CYS A 28 -6.02 -24.23 20.11
N HIS A 29 -5.22 -23.22 20.38
CA HIS A 29 -3.84 -23.37 20.82
C HIS A 29 -3.55 -22.59 22.12
N ARG A 30 -2.63 -23.10 22.93
CA ARG A 30 -2.23 -22.44 24.18
C ARG A 30 -1.29 -21.26 23.96
N THR A 31 -0.60 -21.22 22.82
CA THR A 31 0.35 -20.16 22.48
C THR A 31 0.09 -19.64 21.08
N GLN A 32 0.40 -18.36 20.86
CA GLN A 32 0.29 -17.73 19.56
C GLN A 32 1.21 -18.41 18.51
N ALA A 33 2.39 -18.89 18.92
CA ALA A 33 3.31 -19.60 18.04
C ALA A 33 2.67 -20.87 17.46
N GLN A 34 2.02 -21.70 18.30
CA GLN A 34 1.32 -22.89 17.84
C GLN A 34 0.15 -22.58 16.89
N ALA A 35 -0.60 -21.50 17.15
CA ALA A 35 -1.65 -21.05 16.25
C ALA A 35 -1.07 -20.59 14.90
N GLN A 36 0.07 -19.90 14.93
CA GLN A 36 0.78 -19.49 13.72
C GLN A 36 1.27 -20.68 12.89
N ASP A 37 1.79 -21.71 13.55
CA ASP A 37 2.24 -22.96 12.89
C ASP A 37 1.05 -23.64 12.17
N GLN A 38 -0.12 -23.71 12.81
CA GLN A 38 -1.32 -24.27 12.18
C GLN A 38 -1.79 -23.40 11.01
N LEU A 39 -1.84 -22.09 11.17
CA LEU A 39 -2.22 -21.16 10.09
C LEU A 39 -1.29 -21.31 8.89
N THR A 40 0.01 -21.46 9.14
CA THR A 40 1.01 -21.72 8.09
C THR A 40 0.74 -23.04 7.39
N ALA A 41 0.46 -24.12 8.15
CA ALA A 41 0.14 -25.43 7.56
C ALA A 41 -1.14 -25.40 6.70
N ILE A 42 -2.18 -24.68 7.13
CA ILE A 42 -3.40 -24.49 6.35
C ILE A 42 -3.10 -23.76 5.04
N ASN A 43 -2.34 -22.67 5.10
CA ASN A 43 -1.96 -21.91 3.93
C ASN A 43 -1.15 -22.76 2.93
N ILE A 44 -0.22 -23.56 3.40
CA ILE A 44 0.55 -24.51 2.57
C ILE A 44 -0.37 -25.54 1.90
N SER A 45 -1.36 -26.08 2.63
CA SER A 45 -2.25 -27.12 2.11
C SER A 45 -3.26 -26.60 1.07
N GLU A 46 -3.75 -25.38 1.22
CA GLU A 46 -4.78 -24.83 0.34
C GLU A 46 -4.23 -24.10 -0.89
N TYR A 47 -3.07 -23.42 -0.75
CA TYR A 47 -2.52 -22.60 -1.83
C TYR A 47 -1.33 -23.24 -2.54
N GLY A 48 -0.93 -24.45 -2.13
CA GLY A 48 0.11 -25.28 -2.77
C GLY A 48 1.52 -24.79 -2.53
N ASN A 49 2.44 -25.74 -2.32
CA ASN A 49 3.87 -25.48 -2.34
C ASN A 49 4.29 -25.04 -3.76
N ARG A 50 4.49 -23.75 -3.99
CA ARG A 50 5.43 -23.32 -5.00
C ARG A 50 6.80 -23.42 -4.35
N GLU A 51 7.63 -24.35 -4.80
CA GLU A 51 8.97 -24.57 -4.24
C GLU A 51 9.76 -23.26 -4.28
N LEU A 52 10.20 -22.81 -3.10
CA LEU A 52 11.20 -21.76 -2.99
C LEU A 52 12.44 -22.21 -3.76
N PRO A 53 13.22 -21.30 -4.36
CA PRO A 53 14.36 -21.70 -5.18
C PRO A 53 15.42 -22.41 -4.36
N ASP A 54 16.13 -23.37 -4.95
CA ASP A 54 17.23 -24.15 -4.31
C ASP A 54 18.27 -23.27 -3.60
N ASN A 55 18.41 -22.01 -4.04
CA ASN A 55 19.32 -21.04 -3.46
C ASN A 55 18.69 -20.16 -2.36
N TYR A 56 17.49 -20.47 -1.89
CA TYR A 56 16.87 -19.81 -0.76
C TYR A 56 17.52 -20.29 0.56
N ARG A 57 18.16 -19.37 1.27
CA ARG A 57 18.99 -19.66 2.43
C ARG A 57 19.11 -18.50 3.39
N PRO A 58 19.56 -18.71 4.63
CA PRO A 58 19.81 -17.62 5.58
C PRO A 58 20.75 -16.56 4.99
N ALA A 59 20.42 -15.29 5.18
CA ALA A 59 21.24 -14.17 4.70
C ALA A 59 22.62 -14.09 5.40
N SER A 60 22.81 -14.80 6.50
CA SER A 60 24.09 -14.97 7.21
C SER A 60 25.04 -15.96 6.52
N SER A 61 24.62 -16.68 5.46
CA SER A 61 25.47 -17.63 4.74
C SER A 61 26.62 -16.90 4.06
N ALA A 62 27.81 -17.52 4.07
CA ALA A 62 29.07 -16.89 3.60
C ALA A 62 29.09 -16.46 2.15
N ASP A 63 28.22 -17.05 1.31
CA ASP A 63 28.10 -16.76 -0.12
C ASP A 63 26.97 -15.76 -0.45
N VAL A 64 26.31 -15.19 0.57
CA VAL A 64 25.31 -14.15 0.40
C VAL A 64 26.01 -12.79 0.45
N PRO A 65 25.75 -11.90 -0.53
CA PRO A 65 26.31 -10.55 -0.50
C PRO A 65 25.83 -9.79 0.73
N GLU A 66 26.77 -9.12 1.41
CA GLU A 66 26.53 -8.39 2.64
C GLU A 66 25.36 -7.40 2.51
N GLY A 67 24.50 -7.37 3.53
CA GLY A 67 23.37 -6.45 3.60
C GLY A 67 22.16 -6.84 2.75
N ARG A 68 22.15 -8.00 2.09
CA ARG A 68 21.00 -8.46 1.29
C ARG A 68 20.22 -9.55 2.02
N ASN A 69 18.93 -9.28 2.22
CA ASN A 69 18.00 -10.25 2.77
C ASN A 69 16.57 -9.99 2.24
N CYS A 70 15.65 -10.89 2.52
CA CYS A 70 14.26 -10.75 2.09
C CYS A 70 13.61 -9.48 2.67
N ALA A 71 13.88 -9.09 3.91
CA ALA A 71 13.29 -7.89 4.52
C ALA A 71 13.58 -6.60 3.73
N ASN A 72 14.71 -6.54 3.02
CA ASN A 72 15.07 -5.40 2.15
C ASN A 72 15.02 -5.74 0.66
N CYS A 73 14.26 -6.78 0.29
CA CYS A 73 14.04 -7.17 -1.10
C CYS A 73 12.76 -6.53 -1.66
N TYR A 74 12.80 -6.08 -2.92
CA TYR A 74 11.67 -5.50 -3.63
C TYR A 74 10.41 -6.38 -3.62
N PHE A 75 10.58 -7.70 -3.66
CA PHE A 75 9.47 -8.66 -3.74
C PHE A 75 8.91 -9.07 -2.38
N TYR A 76 9.50 -8.60 -1.27
CA TYR A 76 9.07 -8.96 0.08
C TYR A 76 8.03 -8.00 0.63
N GLU A 77 6.94 -8.55 1.18
CA GLU A 77 5.93 -7.81 1.91
C GLU A 77 5.39 -8.64 3.08
N ALA A 78 5.69 -8.20 4.30
CA ALA A 78 5.17 -8.81 5.54
C ALA A 78 5.26 -10.35 5.62
N GLY A 79 6.41 -10.91 5.25
CA GLY A 79 6.65 -12.36 5.29
C GLY A 79 6.31 -13.10 3.99
N TYR A 80 5.87 -12.38 2.96
CA TYR A 80 5.49 -12.95 1.68
C TYR A 80 6.38 -12.44 0.55
N CYS A 81 6.75 -13.31 -0.40
CA CYS A 81 7.49 -12.97 -1.60
C CYS A 81 6.59 -13.00 -2.83
N SER A 82 6.34 -11.84 -3.44
CA SER A 82 5.51 -11.74 -4.64
C SER A 82 6.15 -12.34 -5.91
N LEU A 83 7.44 -12.60 -5.89
CA LEU A 83 8.14 -13.27 -7.01
C LEU A 83 7.92 -14.77 -6.99
N TRP A 84 8.03 -15.39 -5.82
CA TRP A 84 7.85 -16.82 -5.63
C TRP A 84 6.42 -17.19 -5.27
N GLU A 85 5.60 -16.16 -4.97
CA GLU A 85 4.22 -16.30 -4.52
C GLU A 85 4.11 -17.23 -3.29
N ASP A 86 5.07 -17.11 -2.35
CA ASP A 86 5.18 -17.94 -1.16
C ASP A 86 5.64 -17.14 0.06
N ASN A 87 5.44 -17.69 1.24
CA ASN A 87 5.93 -17.13 2.49
C ASN A 87 7.44 -17.30 2.60
N VAL A 88 8.13 -16.26 3.04
CA VAL A 88 9.59 -16.24 3.17
C VAL A 88 10.02 -15.59 4.49
N GLU A 89 11.14 -16.05 5.02
CA GLU A 89 11.74 -15.46 6.21
C GLU A 89 12.45 -14.15 5.87
N ALA A 90 12.30 -13.16 6.75
CA ALA A 90 12.83 -11.80 6.54
C ALA A 90 14.37 -11.76 6.46
N ASP A 91 15.04 -12.64 7.20
CA ASP A 91 16.49 -12.79 7.29
C ASP A 91 17.09 -13.82 6.32
N TYR A 92 16.30 -14.29 5.36
CA TYR A 92 16.72 -15.17 4.26
C TYR A 92 17.05 -14.38 3.00
N TYR A 93 17.66 -15.06 2.03
CA TYR A 93 18.10 -14.52 0.74
C TYR A 93 17.89 -15.53 -0.37
N CYS A 94 17.62 -15.06 -1.57
CA CYS A 94 17.71 -15.83 -2.80
C CYS A 94 18.44 -15.04 -3.90
N ASN A 95 18.98 -15.72 -4.92
CA ASN A 95 19.73 -15.07 -6.01
C ASN A 95 18.87 -14.14 -6.89
N ARG A 96 17.57 -14.07 -6.65
CA ARG A 96 16.63 -13.12 -7.29
C ARG A 96 16.38 -11.87 -6.45
N TRP A 97 17.17 -11.68 -5.39
CA TRP A 97 17.08 -10.47 -4.58
C TRP A 97 17.20 -9.21 -5.47
N ALA A 98 16.25 -8.33 -5.36
CA ALA A 98 16.25 -7.03 -6.01
C ALA A 98 16.28 -5.94 -4.94
N GLN A 99 17.16 -4.97 -5.13
CA GLN A 99 17.24 -3.83 -4.20
C GLN A 99 15.90 -3.11 -4.16
N ILE A 100 15.39 -2.90 -2.96
CA ILE A 100 14.41 -1.84 -2.75
C ILE A 100 15.22 -0.55 -2.90
N GLU A 101 15.12 0.11 -4.07
CA GLU A 101 15.47 1.51 -4.12
C GLU A 101 14.49 2.21 -3.19
N GLU A 102 14.94 2.52 -1.97
CA GLU A 102 14.21 3.10 -0.85
C GLU A 102 12.70 2.87 -0.91
N ARG A 103 12.16 1.94 -0.13
CA ARG A 103 10.77 2.06 0.31
C ARG A 103 10.70 3.42 0.98
N GLN A 104 10.34 4.42 0.24
CA GLN A 104 9.80 5.61 0.87
C GLN A 104 8.56 5.09 1.62
N ASP A 105 8.61 5.11 2.94
CA ASP A 105 7.47 4.76 3.81
C ASP A 105 6.26 5.70 3.56
N GLY A 106 6.18 6.22 2.38
CA GLY A 106 5.19 7.12 1.84
C GLY A 106 5.80 8.25 1.02
N TYR A 107 4.95 8.92 0.29
CA TYR A 107 5.26 10.06 -0.55
C TYR A 107 4.92 11.35 0.19
N THR A 108 5.94 12.17 0.48
CA THR A 108 5.74 13.42 1.22
C THR A 108 5.06 14.48 0.34
N PRO A 109 3.95 15.08 0.81
CA PRO A 109 3.29 16.17 0.12
C PRO A 109 4.19 17.41 -0.02
N THR A 110 4.10 18.07 -1.18
CA THR A 110 4.84 19.33 -1.42
C THR A 110 4.27 20.48 -0.60
N SER A 111 5.04 21.55 -0.43
CA SER A 111 4.58 22.78 0.24
C SER A 111 3.35 23.38 -0.43
N ALA A 112 3.28 23.35 -1.77
CA ALA A 112 2.13 23.84 -2.53
C ALA A 112 0.85 23.02 -2.25
N MET A 113 0.97 21.68 -2.16
CA MET A 113 -0.17 20.82 -1.77
C MET A 113 -0.64 21.11 -0.36
N ARG A 114 0.29 21.31 0.58
CA ARG A 114 -0.01 21.60 1.97
C ARG A 114 -0.79 22.92 2.09
N ALA A 115 -0.34 23.97 1.43
CA ALA A 115 -1.03 25.26 1.41
C ALA A 115 -2.44 25.16 0.81
N GLU A 116 -2.64 24.39 -0.26
CA GLU A 116 -3.98 24.17 -0.82
C GLU A 116 -4.89 23.38 0.14
N ALA A 117 -4.37 22.34 0.78
CA ALA A 117 -5.12 21.55 1.75
C ALA A 117 -5.53 22.39 2.97
N GLU A 118 -4.64 23.24 3.49
CA GLU A 118 -4.93 24.20 4.55
C GLU A 118 -6.05 25.16 4.14
N ARG A 119 -5.99 25.69 2.92
CA ARG A 119 -7.02 26.55 2.35
C ARG A 119 -8.37 25.83 2.26
N GLY A 120 -8.37 24.58 1.78
CA GLY A 120 -9.57 23.75 1.72
C GLY A 120 -10.20 23.51 3.10
N LEU A 121 -9.39 23.25 4.11
CA LEU A 121 -9.83 23.09 5.50
C LEU A 121 -10.40 24.41 6.08
N ALA A 122 -9.79 25.55 5.74
CA ALA A 122 -10.28 26.88 6.14
C ALA A 122 -11.65 27.16 5.51
N TRP A 123 -11.78 26.98 4.20
CA TRP A 123 -13.06 27.15 3.50
C TRP A 123 -14.15 26.21 4.00
N ARG A 124 -13.80 24.94 4.28
CA ARG A 124 -14.76 23.98 4.85
C ARG A 124 -15.32 24.46 6.18
N ARG A 125 -14.49 25.07 7.03
CA ARG A 125 -14.93 25.64 8.32
C ARG A 125 -15.78 26.91 8.13
N GLU A 126 -15.36 27.77 7.23
CA GLU A 126 -16.02 29.07 6.97
C GLU A 126 -17.39 28.88 6.33
N PHE A 127 -17.48 28.04 5.29
CA PHE A 127 -18.71 27.88 4.50
C PHE A 127 -19.57 26.68 4.91
N GLY A 128 -19.10 25.80 5.78
CA GLY A 128 -19.82 24.60 6.25
C GLY A 128 -20.16 23.60 5.15
N ARG A 129 -19.49 23.66 3.98
CA ARG A 129 -19.82 22.88 2.78
C ARG A 129 -18.57 22.41 2.03
N GLY A 130 -18.77 21.52 1.04
CA GLY A 130 -17.72 21.02 0.13
C GLY A 130 -16.90 19.86 0.73
N GLY A 131 -16.63 18.86 -0.10
CA GLY A 131 -15.88 17.66 0.28
C GLY A 131 -16.63 16.72 1.23
N THR A 132 -16.02 15.57 1.46
CA THR A 132 -16.48 14.54 2.39
C THR A 132 -15.56 14.44 3.60
N GLU A 133 -15.94 13.69 4.64
CA GLU A 133 -15.07 13.43 5.80
C GLU A 133 -13.75 12.75 5.38
N VAL A 134 -13.77 11.90 4.33
CA VAL A 134 -12.56 11.32 3.75
C VAL A 134 -11.65 12.41 3.16
N GLY A 135 -12.22 13.40 2.46
CA GLY A 135 -11.48 14.55 1.94
C GLY A 135 -10.88 15.40 3.06
N VAL A 136 -11.63 15.63 4.13
CA VAL A 136 -11.15 16.37 5.32
C VAL A 136 -9.99 15.62 6.01
N ALA A 137 -10.12 14.30 6.20
CA ALA A 137 -9.05 13.49 6.77
C ALA A 137 -7.78 13.55 5.89
N ARG A 138 -7.96 13.45 4.57
CA ARG A 138 -6.87 13.59 3.60
C ARG A 138 -6.21 14.97 3.66
N ALA A 139 -7.00 16.03 3.74
CA ALA A 139 -6.48 17.38 3.85
C ALA A 139 -5.64 17.58 5.12
N ARG A 140 -6.02 16.96 6.24
CA ARG A 140 -5.24 16.98 7.48
C ARG A 140 -3.89 16.25 7.31
N ASP A 141 -3.88 15.08 6.68
CA ASP A 141 -2.64 14.36 6.40
C ASP A 141 -1.71 15.21 5.52
N ILE A 142 -2.25 15.79 4.44
CA ILE A 142 -1.48 16.63 3.50
C ILE A 142 -0.95 17.89 4.19
N SER A 143 -1.78 18.64 4.90
CA SER A 143 -1.38 19.89 5.54
C SER A 143 -0.32 19.67 6.62
N ASN A 144 -0.40 18.56 7.35
CA ASN A 144 0.61 18.16 8.34
C ASN A 144 1.89 17.58 7.70
N GLY A 145 1.96 17.47 6.37
CA GLY A 145 3.13 16.92 5.67
C GLY A 145 3.33 15.42 5.89
N ARG A 146 2.28 14.70 6.30
CA ARG A 146 2.35 13.27 6.54
C ARG A 146 2.59 12.53 5.22
N ALA A 147 3.54 11.59 5.22
CA ALA A 147 3.81 10.77 4.05
C ALA A 147 2.59 9.92 3.68
N LEU A 148 2.23 9.89 2.39
CA LEU A 148 1.06 9.21 1.86
C LEU A 148 1.47 7.91 1.16
N SER A 149 0.75 6.82 1.44
CA SER A 149 1.00 5.53 0.78
C SER A 149 0.70 5.58 -0.72
N LEU A 150 1.27 4.66 -1.49
CA LEU A 150 0.99 4.54 -2.93
C LEU A 150 -0.51 4.31 -3.21
N ASP A 151 -1.20 3.54 -2.37
CA ASP A 151 -2.64 3.34 -2.48
C ASP A 151 -3.41 4.66 -2.32
N THR A 152 -2.99 5.49 -1.37
CA THR A 152 -3.53 6.84 -1.21
C THR A 152 -3.29 7.70 -2.45
N VAL A 153 -2.09 7.65 -3.02
CA VAL A 153 -1.76 8.37 -4.26
C VAL A 153 -2.66 7.91 -5.41
N ARG A 154 -2.90 6.62 -5.57
CA ARG A 154 -3.84 6.07 -6.59
C ARG A 154 -5.26 6.56 -6.39
N ARG A 155 -5.73 6.63 -5.14
CA ARG A 155 -7.04 7.22 -4.82
C ARG A 155 -7.10 8.71 -5.16
N MET A 156 -6.00 9.45 -4.95
CA MET A 156 -5.90 10.85 -5.37
C MET A 156 -6.02 11.00 -6.88
N VAL A 157 -5.29 10.18 -7.67
CA VAL A 157 -5.41 10.16 -9.14
C VAL A 157 -6.86 9.93 -9.56
N SER A 158 -7.52 8.93 -8.97
CA SER A 158 -8.92 8.61 -9.26
C SER A 158 -9.87 9.73 -8.85
N PHE A 159 -9.63 10.41 -7.73
CA PHE A 159 -10.40 11.57 -7.30
C PHE A 159 -10.30 12.70 -8.33
N PHE A 160 -9.09 13.12 -8.67
CA PHE A 160 -8.87 14.22 -9.61
C PHE A 160 -9.45 13.94 -11.01
N ALA A 161 -9.32 12.70 -11.49
CA ALA A 161 -9.90 12.32 -12.79
C ALA A 161 -11.42 12.46 -12.81
N ARG A 162 -12.11 12.08 -11.73
CA ARG A 162 -13.58 12.22 -11.66
C ARG A 162 -14.05 13.66 -11.48
N HIS A 163 -13.26 14.47 -10.77
CA HIS A 163 -13.63 15.83 -10.37
C HIS A 163 -13.01 16.92 -11.26
N GLU A 164 -12.32 16.55 -12.34
CA GLU A 164 -11.79 17.51 -13.32
C GLU A 164 -12.91 18.37 -13.93
N VAL A 165 -14.09 17.80 -14.08
CA VAL A 165 -15.28 18.50 -14.60
C VAL A 165 -15.70 19.67 -13.69
N ASP A 166 -15.47 19.59 -12.39
CA ASP A 166 -15.84 20.62 -11.43
C ASP A 166 -15.13 21.96 -11.68
N LYS A 167 -13.95 21.93 -12.33
CA LYS A 167 -13.19 23.12 -12.72
C LYS A 167 -13.95 24.03 -13.71
N ARG A 168 -14.93 23.47 -14.41
CA ARG A 168 -15.75 24.20 -15.39
C ARG A 168 -17.05 24.70 -14.80
N ALA A 169 -17.36 24.32 -13.55
CA ALA A 169 -18.57 24.74 -12.87
C ALA A 169 -18.40 26.16 -12.30
N GLU A 170 -19.48 26.90 -12.27
CA GLU A 170 -19.53 28.22 -11.65
C GLU A 170 -19.08 28.20 -10.18
N GLY A 171 -18.39 29.24 -9.76
CA GLY A 171 -17.82 29.35 -8.43
C GLY A 171 -16.54 28.52 -8.22
N PHE A 172 -15.93 27.95 -9.26
CA PHE A 172 -14.64 27.29 -9.12
C PHE A 172 -13.47 28.27 -9.13
N SER A 173 -13.54 29.32 -9.94
CA SER A 173 -12.47 30.32 -10.09
C SER A 173 -12.72 31.55 -9.22
N PRO A 174 -11.67 32.20 -8.69
CA PRO A 174 -11.84 33.45 -7.94
C PRO A 174 -12.55 34.52 -8.78
N GLY A 175 -13.53 35.19 -8.16
CA GLY A 175 -14.32 36.24 -8.80
C GLY A 175 -15.61 35.74 -9.46
N GLU A 176 -15.82 34.43 -9.56
CA GLU A 176 -17.10 33.88 -9.98
C GLU A 176 -18.13 33.89 -8.85
N ASP A 177 -19.41 33.96 -9.22
CA ASP A 177 -20.49 33.92 -8.23
C ASP A 177 -20.47 32.55 -7.50
N GLY A 178 -20.74 32.57 -6.21
CA GLY A 178 -20.69 31.37 -5.37
C GLY A 178 -19.30 30.80 -5.08
N TYR A 179 -18.20 31.51 -5.40
CA TYR A 179 -16.83 31.09 -5.05
C TYR A 179 -16.59 31.13 -3.53
N PRO A 180 -15.90 30.12 -2.95
CA PRO A 180 -15.53 28.84 -3.55
C PRO A 180 -16.69 27.84 -3.59
N SER A 181 -16.93 27.20 -4.74
CA SER A 181 -17.95 26.17 -4.88
C SER A 181 -17.61 24.91 -4.07
N ASN A 182 -18.59 24.00 -3.90
CA ASN A 182 -18.36 22.70 -3.25
C ASN A 182 -17.24 21.89 -3.93
N GLY A 183 -17.20 21.92 -5.27
CA GLY A 183 -16.16 21.26 -6.08
C GLY A 183 -14.79 21.91 -5.84
N ARG A 184 -14.72 23.26 -5.77
CA ARG A 184 -13.45 23.97 -5.50
C ARG A 184 -12.92 23.67 -4.10
N ILE A 185 -13.78 23.61 -3.09
CA ILE A 185 -13.38 23.22 -1.73
C ILE A 185 -12.90 21.77 -1.72
N ALA A 186 -13.65 20.84 -2.32
CA ALA A 186 -13.25 19.46 -2.41
C ALA A 186 -11.88 19.31 -3.11
N TRP A 187 -11.67 20.02 -4.22
CA TRP A 187 -10.41 20.04 -4.96
C TRP A 187 -9.22 20.49 -4.08
N ALA A 188 -9.42 21.55 -3.31
CA ALA A 188 -8.41 22.06 -2.38
C ALA A 188 -8.07 21.07 -1.26
N LEU A 189 -9.06 20.39 -0.69
CA LEU A 189 -8.86 19.37 0.35
C LEU A 189 -7.94 18.24 -0.09
N TRP A 190 -7.88 17.93 -1.39
CA TRP A 190 -6.98 16.93 -1.96
C TRP A 190 -5.64 17.50 -2.44
N GLY A 191 -5.33 18.76 -2.13
CA GLY A 191 -4.07 19.43 -2.44
C GLY A 191 -4.07 20.24 -3.74
N GLY A 192 -5.24 20.49 -4.33
CA GLY A 192 -5.40 21.35 -5.51
C GLY A 192 -4.69 20.79 -6.76
N ASP A 193 -4.37 21.67 -7.71
CA ASP A 193 -3.64 21.33 -8.94
C ASP A 193 -2.23 20.78 -8.65
N ALA A 194 -1.62 21.27 -7.57
CA ALA A 194 -0.34 20.72 -7.10
C ALA A 194 -0.47 19.26 -6.69
N GLY A 195 -1.58 18.90 -6.00
CA GLY A 195 -1.90 17.54 -5.61
C GLY A 195 -2.15 16.63 -6.81
N GLN A 196 -2.91 17.10 -7.79
CA GLN A 196 -3.16 16.39 -9.04
C GLN A 196 -1.87 16.07 -9.78
N SER A 197 -1.03 17.08 -10.02
CA SER A 197 0.23 16.93 -10.75
C SER A 197 1.19 15.99 -10.01
N TRP A 198 1.28 16.12 -8.70
CA TRP A 198 2.10 15.29 -7.84
C TRP A 198 1.65 13.83 -7.84
N ALA A 199 0.35 13.55 -7.66
CA ALA A 199 -0.20 12.20 -7.65
C ALA A 199 0.00 11.50 -9.01
N ASN A 200 -0.29 12.19 -10.12
CA ASN A 200 -0.09 11.67 -11.46
C ASN A 200 1.38 11.32 -11.73
N ARG A 201 2.31 12.17 -11.32
CA ARG A 201 3.75 11.91 -11.47
C ARG A 201 4.18 10.66 -10.72
N ILE A 202 3.77 10.51 -9.46
CA ILE A 202 4.14 9.35 -8.63
C ILE A 202 3.52 8.07 -9.18
N SER A 203 2.23 8.10 -9.57
CA SER A 203 1.58 6.95 -10.20
C SER A 203 2.33 6.50 -11.45
N LYS A 204 2.64 7.42 -12.35
CA LYS A 204 3.39 7.13 -13.59
C LYS A 204 4.80 6.58 -13.32
N GLN A 205 5.51 7.11 -12.33
CA GLN A 205 6.81 6.59 -11.95
C GLN A 205 6.73 5.15 -11.46
N ASN A 206 5.72 4.83 -10.64
CA ASN A 206 5.51 3.46 -10.14
C ASN A 206 5.08 2.49 -11.24
N GLU A 207 4.22 2.90 -12.18
CA GLU A 207 3.87 2.10 -13.36
C GLU A 207 5.10 1.77 -14.20
N THR A 208 5.95 2.77 -14.49
CA THR A 208 7.19 2.58 -15.24
C THR A 208 8.16 1.63 -14.51
N ARG A 209 8.26 1.74 -13.18
CA ARG A 209 9.09 0.82 -12.36
C ARG A 209 8.56 -0.61 -12.44
N LEU A 210 7.26 -0.80 -12.34
CA LEU A 210 6.62 -2.11 -12.45
C LEU A 210 6.86 -2.74 -13.83
N GLU A 211 6.72 -1.99 -14.92
CA GLU A 211 6.98 -2.49 -16.27
C GLU A 211 8.46 -2.87 -16.48
N LYS A 212 9.39 -2.08 -15.97
CA LYS A 212 10.82 -2.44 -15.98
C LYS A 212 11.09 -3.72 -15.21
N ALA A 213 10.50 -3.88 -14.01
CA ALA A 213 10.64 -5.09 -13.21
C ALA A 213 10.09 -6.32 -13.93
N LYS A 214 8.92 -6.22 -14.56
CA LYS A 214 8.34 -7.30 -15.38
C LYS A 214 9.24 -7.67 -16.57
N ALA A 215 9.81 -6.69 -17.26
CA ALA A 215 10.72 -6.92 -18.40
C ALA A 215 12.00 -7.65 -17.95
N ILE A 216 12.57 -7.26 -16.80
CA ILE A 216 13.72 -7.96 -16.21
C ILE A 216 13.35 -9.41 -15.88
N LEU A 217 12.20 -9.65 -15.25
CA LEU A 217 11.71 -10.98 -14.91
C LEU A 217 11.54 -11.87 -16.16
N GLN A 218 10.99 -11.32 -17.24
CA GLN A 218 10.84 -12.04 -18.51
C GLN A 218 12.19 -12.41 -19.13
N SER A 219 13.18 -11.51 -19.08
CA SER A 219 14.52 -11.76 -19.59
C SER A 219 15.27 -12.84 -18.81
N ILE A 220 15.03 -12.89 -17.49
CA ILE A 220 15.61 -13.92 -16.61
C ILE A 220 14.99 -15.28 -16.91
N LYS A 221 13.66 -15.39 -16.97
CA LYS A 221 12.95 -16.64 -17.30
C LYS A 221 13.36 -17.20 -18.66
N LYS A 222 13.71 -16.36 -19.63
CA LYS A 222 14.16 -16.81 -20.96
C LYS A 222 15.56 -17.42 -20.92
N LYS A 223 16.46 -16.92 -20.07
CA LYS A 223 17.82 -17.46 -19.92
C LYS A 223 17.90 -18.78 -19.16
N ASP A 224 16.87 -19.11 -18.38
CA ASP A 224 16.81 -20.37 -17.62
C ASP A 224 16.27 -21.53 -18.48
N ILE A 225 15.85 -21.27 -19.73
CA ILE A 225 15.28 -22.27 -20.68
C ILE A 225 16.27 -22.62 -21.82
N GLU A 226 17.32 -21.82 -22.00
CA GLU A 226 18.42 -22.05 -22.96
C GLU A 226 19.62 -22.75 -22.28
#